data_a8b3944e941aa8680c0ae833b99554db
#
_entry.id   a8b3944e941aa8680c0ae833b99554db
#
_cell.length_a   1.000
_cell.length_b   1.000
_cell.length_c   1.000
_cell.angle_alpha   90.00
_cell.angle_beta   90.00
_cell.angle_gamma   90.00
#
_symmetry.space_group_name_H-M   'P 1'
#
loop_
_entity.id
_entity.type
_entity.pdbx_description
1 polymer ?
#
loop_
_entity_poly.entity_id
_entity_poly.type
_entity_poly.pdbx_seq_one_letter_code
_entity_poly.pdbx_strand_id
1 'polypeptide(L)'
;MRLGTVEHKKERKVIVLVKNDTFLDVAQAAAQAGMSDFDFSDMQRLIEQGENALEKISFLLDQGNENCFISSDEVVFCPPLIPLQYRAFSIFEEHLKNAFAQATKLSGIKYEIPPVWYEQPIYYKGNRLSFVGHQAEIKWPSFSEFLDLELEIAAIIGKKGRDIQEEDASDYIFGYSI
;
A
#
# COMPACT_ATOMS: atom_id res chain seq x y z
N MET A 1 -3.95 2.51 13.37
CA MET A 1 -5.02 1.75 12.67
C MET A 1 -4.39 0.92 11.56
N ARG A 2 -4.86 -0.31 11.30
CA ARG A 2 -4.43 -1.14 10.17
C ARG A 2 -5.61 -1.43 9.28
N LEU A 3 -5.56 -0.93 8.05
CA LEU A 3 -6.59 -1.09 7.04
C LEU A 3 -6.15 -2.10 5.98
N GLY A 4 -7.10 -2.74 5.34
CA GLY A 4 -6.85 -3.66 4.24
C GLY A 4 -8.03 -3.77 3.30
N THR A 5 -7.81 -4.42 2.16
CA THR A 5 -8.85 -4.81 1.21
C THR A 5 -8.84 -6.33 1.09
N VAL A 6 -10.01 -6.92 1.19
CA VAL A 6 -10.18 -8.38 1.08
C VAL A 6 -11.31 -8.73 0.13
N GLU A 7 -11.28 -9.94 -0.38
CA GLU A 7 -12.44 -10.59 -0.95
C GLU A 7 -13.07 -11.51 0.10
N HIS A 8 -14.34 -11.29 0.42
CA HIS A 8 -15.15 -12.10 1.30
C HIS A 8 -16.48 -12.40 0.60
N LYS A 9 -16.84 -13.67 0.44
CA LYS A 9 -18.06 -14.11 -0.27
C LYS A 9 -18.22 -13.52 -1.68
N LYS A 10 -17.10 -13.40 -2.42
CA LYS A 10 -17.00 -12.82 -3.77
C LYS A 10 -17.24 -11.31 -3.85
N GLU A 11 -17.23 -10.61 -2.74
CA GLU A 11 -17.33 -9.15 -2.67
C GLU A 11 -16.03 -8.57 -2.13
N ARG A 12 -15.56 -7.49 -2.73
CA ARG A 12 -14.45 -6.72 -2.18
C ARG A 12 -14.93 -5.85 -1.03
N LYS A 13 -14.16 -5.86 0.05
CA LYS A 13 -14.49 -5.13 1.27
C LYS A 13 -13.27 -4.42 1.80
N VAL A 14 -13.46 -3.20 2.29
CA VAL A 14 -12.49 -2.52 3.13
C VAL A 14 -12.67 -3.01 4.54
N ILE A 15 -11.58 -3.44 5.13
CA ILE A 15 -11.55 -3.96 6.49
C ILE A 15 -10.58 -3.16 7.35
N VAL A 16 -10.82 -3.17 8.64
CA VAL A 16 -9.88 -2.68 9.65
C VAL A 16 -9.60 -3.79 10.67
N LEU A 17 -8.34 -3.95 11.04
CA LEU A 17 -7.94 -4.93 12.06
C LEU A 17 -8.50 -4.52 13.42
N VAL A 18 -9.27 -5.40 14.05
CA VAL A 18 -9.79 -5.25 15.41
C VAL A 18 -8.80 -5.85 16.41
N LYS A 19 -8.56 -7.15 16.30
CA LYS A 19 -7.68 -7.89 17.21
C LYS A 19 -7.24 -9.20 16.55
N ASN A 20 -5.93 -9.50 16.61
CA ASN A 20 -5.34 -10.71 16.01
C ASN A 20 -5.83 -10.90 14.56
N ASP A 21 -6.58 -11.96 14.31
CA ASP A 21 -7.08 -12.39 12.99
C ASP A 21 -8.55 -11.99 12.76
N THR A 22 -9.04 -10.98 13.46
CA THR A 22 -10.43 -10.49 13.36
C THR A 22 -10.45 -9.09 12.77
N PHE A 23 -11.27 -8.91 11.77
CA PHE A 23 -11.45 -7.66 11.05
C PHE A 23 -12.89 -7.15 11.19
N LEU A 24 -13.05 -5.83 11.18
CA LEU A 24 -14.35 -5.17 11.03
C LEU A 24 -14.58 -4.88 9.53
N ASP A 25 -15.72 -5.29 8.98
CA ASP A 25 -16.23 -4.81 7.69
C ASP A 25 -16.70 -3.36 7.86
N VAL A 26 -15.90 -2.43 7.33
CA VAL A 26 -16.11 -0.99 7.57
C VAL A 26 -17.42 -0.51 6.95
N ALA A 27 -17.73 -0.94 5.72
CA ALA A 27 -18.95 -0.53 5.03
C ALA A 27 -20.21 -1.06 5.72
N GLN A 28 -20.18 -2.32 6.16
CA GLN A 28 -21.30 -2.93 6.87
C GLN A 28 -21.52 -2.25 8.23
N ALA A 29 -20.46 -1.98 8.98
CA ALA A 29 -20.55 -1.30 10.26
C ALA A 29 -21.07 0.13 10.12
N ALA A 30 -20.59 0.87 9.11
CA ALA A 30 -21.06 2.22 8.81
C ALA A 30 -22.56 2.24 8.46
N ALA A 31 -23.01 1.29 7.63
CA ALA A 31 -24.43 1.16 7.28
C ALA A 31 -25.30 0.88 8.51
N GLN A 32 -24.87 0.00 9.41
CA GLN A 32 -25.60 -0.29 10.66
C GLN A 32 -25.62 0.90 11.63
N ALA A 33 -24.57 1.73 11.60
CA ALA A 33 -24.51 2.97 12.38
C ALA A 33 -25.24 4.15 11.74
N GLY A 34 -25.88 3.96 10.56
CA GLY A 34 -26.61 5.01 9.85
C GLY A 34 -25.70 6.08 9.21
N MET A 35 -24.45 5.76 8.93
CA MET A 35 -23.46 6.67 8.33
C MET A 35 -23.59 6.68 6.79
N SER A 36 -24.62 7.30 6.24
CA SER A 36 -24.87 7.36 4.79
C SER A 36 -23.97 8.35 4.05
N ASP A 37 -23.33 9.27 4.77
CA ASP A 37 -22.52 10.35 4.17
C ASP A 37 -21.08 9.93 3.86
N PHE A 38 -20.69 8.69 4.22
CA PHE A 38 -19.38 8.14 4.00
C PHE A 38 -19.41 6.97 3.03
N ASP A 39 -18.51 7.00 2.05
CA ASP A 39 -18.31 5.92 1.09
C ASP A 39 -17.10 5.06 1.49
N PHE A 40 -17.38 3.90 2.06
CA PHE A 40 -16.39 2.90 2.43
C PHE A 40 -16.40 1.69 1.47
N SER A 41 -16.94 1.85 0.27
CA SER A 41 -17.06 0.77 -0.71
C SER A 41 -15.71 0.26 -1.23
N ASP A 42 -14.72 1.15 -1.29
CA ASP A 42 -13.34 0.78 -1.61
C ASP A 42 -12.31 1.69 -0.91
N MET A 43 -11.05 1.23 -0.89
CA MET A 43 -9.96 1.93 -0.22
C MET A 43 -9.66 3.31 -0.82
N GLN A 44 -9.79 3.49 -2.14
CA GLN A 44 -9.56 4.77 -2.80
C GLN A 44 -10.57 5.82 -2.32
N ARG A 45 -11.85 5.43 -2.22
CA ARG A 45 -12.91 6.30 -1.69
C ARG A 45 -12.67 6.68 -0.24
N LEU A 46 -12.23 5.72 0.57
CA LEU A 46 -11.86 5.98 1.95
C LEU A 46 -10.71 7.00 2.05
N ILE A 47 -9.64 6.82 1.27
CA ILE A 47 -8.50 7.72 1.24
C ILE A 47 -8.91 9.14 0.82
N GLU A 48 -9.78 9.28 -0.17
CA GLU A 48 -10.28 10.58 -0.66
C GLU A 48 -11.06 11.37 0.40
N GLN A 49 -11.65 10.69 1.39
CA GLN A 49 -12.36 11.30 2.51
C GLN A 49 -11.43 11.70 3.67
N GLY A 50 -10.17 11.25 3.63
CA GLY A 50 -9.10 11.69 4.53
C GLY A 50 -9.34 11.38 6.01
N GLU A 51 -8.94 12.31 6.87
CA GLU A 51 -9.00 12.15 8.33
C GLU A 51 -10.40 11.92 8.87
N ASN A 52 -11.41 12.56 8.29
CA ASN A 52 -12.80 12.37 8.69
C ASN A 52 -13.23 10.90 8.59
N ALA A 53 -12.80 10.19 7.54
CA ALA A 53 -13.09 8.77 7.39
C ALA A 53 -12.38 7.93 8.47
N LEU A 54 -11.15 8.26 8.81
CA LEU A 54 -10.39 7.57 9.86
C LEU A 54 -11.02 7.76 11.24
N GLU A 55 -11.51 8.97 11.55
CA GLU A 55 -12.25 9.24 12.79
C GLU A 55 -13.53 8.40 12.87
N LYS A 56 -14.27 8.28 11.77
CA LYS A 56 -15.48 7.44 11.73
C LYS A 56 -15.16 5.96 11.92
N ILE A 57 -14.08 5.46 11.31
CA ILE A 57 -13.64 4.08 11.53
C ILE A 57 -13.23 3.86 12.98
N SER A 58 -12.54 4.81 13.61
CA SER A 58 -12.21 4.72 15.04
C SER A 58 -13.47 4.62 15.89
N PHE A 59 -14.47 5.46 15.61
CA PHE A 59 -15.77 5.39 16.28
C PHE A 59 -16.44 4.02 16.09
N LEU A 60 -16.44 3.47 14.86
CA LEU A 60 -17.03 2.15 14.58
C LEU A 60 -16.31 1.01 15.33
N LEU A 61 -14.99 1.09 15.47
CA LEU A 61 -14.21 0.14 16.27
C LEU A 61 -14.60 0.19 17.75
N ASP A 62 -14.81 1.39 18.30
CA ASP A 62 -15.21 1.59 19.69
C ASP A 62 -16.62 1.07 19.98
N GLN A 63 -17.52 1.06 18.97
CA GLN A 63 -18.85 0.49 19.09
C GLN A 63 -18.84 -1.04 19.26
N GLY A 64 -17.80 -1.72 18.81
CA GLY A 64 -17.62 -3.16 19.01
C GLY A 64 -18.72 -4.02 18.37
N ASN A 65 -19.21 -3.67 17.19
CA ASN A 65 -20.31 -4.38 16.54
C ASN A 65 -19.85 -5.74 15.97
N GLU A 66 -19.95 -6.79 16.79
CA GLU A 66 -19.49 -8.15 16.46
C GLU A 66 -20.18 -8.76 15.23
N ASN A 67 -21.39 -8.31 14.88
CA ASN A 67 -22.11 -8.76 13.67
C ASN A 67 -21.43 -8.32 12.36
N CYS A 68 -20.50 -7.37 12.45
CA CYS A 68 -19.70 -6.88 11.31
C CYS A 68 -18.28 -7.45 11.30
N PHE A 69 -17.97 -8.41 12.18
CA PHE A 69 -16.65 -9.01 12.24
C PHE A 69 -16.52 -10.14 11.22
N ILE A 70 -15.32 -10.21 10.64
CA ILE A 70 -14.91 -11.23 9.66
C ILE A 70 -13.61 -11.83 10.18
N SER A 71 -13.48 -13.14 10.11
CA SER A 71 -12.26 -13.84 10.46
C SER A 71 -11.27 -13.88 9.28
N SER A 72 -9.98 -13.96 9.59
CA SER A 72 -8.92 -14.02 8.57
C SER A 72 -8.98 -15.27 7.69
N ASP A 73 -9.54 -16.37 8.17
CA ASP A 73 -9.72 -17.62 7.44
C ASP A 73 -10.90 -17.61 6.45
N GLU A 74 -11.77 -16.58 6.53
CA GLU A 74 -12.90 -16.38 5.63
C GLU A 74 -12.59 -15.45 4.44
N VAL A 75 -11.37 -14.91 4.35
CA VAL A 75 -11.02 -13.86 3.38
C VAL A 75 -9.84 -14.25 2.49
N VAL A 76 -9.82 -13.65 1.32
CA VAL A 76 -8.62 -13.59 0.46
C VAL A 76 -8.12 -12.15 0.44
N PHE A 77 -6.87 -11.94 0.84
CA PHE A 77 -6.28 -10.61 0.82
C PHE A 77 -6.07 -10.13 -0.61
N CYS A 78 -6.59 -8.94 -0.88
CA CYS A 78 -6.33 -8.19 -2.10
C CYS A 78 -5.21 -7.18 -1.86
N PRO A 79 -4.63 -6.58 -2.93
CA PRO A 79 -3.85 -5.35 -2.75
C PRO A 79 -4.67 -4.33 -1.96
N PRO A 80 -4.10 -3.61 -0.99
CA PRO A 80 -4.85 -2.63 -0.19
C PRO A 80 -5.61 -1.63 -1.07
N LEU A 81 -4.99 -1.22 -2.17
CA LEU A 81 -5.61 -0.43 -3.25
C LEU A 81 -4.91 -0.75 -4.57
N ILE A 82 -5.57 -0.46 -5.69
CA ILE A 82 -4.92 -0.35 -6.98
C ILE A 82 -4.63 1.13 -7.19
N PRO A 83 -3.36 1.59 -7.08
CA PRO A 83 -3.05 3.00 -7.09
C PRO A 83 -3.37 3.65 -8.43
N LEU A 84 -3.77 4.91 -8.43
CA LEU A 84 -3.95 5.69 -9.67
C LEU A 84 -2.62 5.84 -10.40
N GLN A 85 -1.55 6.02 -9.65
CA GLN A 85 -0.18 6.10 -10.14
C GLN A 85 0.77 5.44 -9.15
N TYR A 86 1.82 4.81 -9.69
CA TYR A 86 2.85 4.14 -8.91
C TYR A 86 4.24 4.57 -9.38
N ARG A 87 5.12 4.82 -8.43
CA ARG A 87 6.54 5.10 -8.65
C ARG A 87 7.37 4.42 -7.57
N ALA A 88 8.38 3.66 -7.98
CA ALA A 88 9.41 3.13 -7.09
C ALA A 88 10.64 4.03 -7.21
N PHE A 89 11.07 4.61 -6.11
CA PHE A 89 12.20 5.53 -6.06
C PHE A 89 13.47 4.81 -5.61
N SER A 90 14.57 5.14 -6.26
CA SER A 90 15.90 4.69 -5.83
C SER A 90 16.50 5.75 -4.91
N ILE A 91 16.25 5.64 -3.60
CA ILE A 91 16.62 6.69 -2.63
C ILE A 91 17.74 6.29 -1.65
N PHE A 92 18.13 5.01 -1.60
CA PHE A 92 19.16 4.54 -0.67
C PHE A 92 20.51 4.37 -1.37
N GLU A 93 21.43 5.30 -1.14
CA GLU A 93 22.75 5.31 -1.77
C GLU A 93 23.55 4.02 -1.47
N GLU A 94 23.47 3.51 -0.24
CA GLU A 94 24.19 2.31 0.16
C GLU A 94 23.68 1.06 -0.61
N HIS A 95 22.38 0.99 -0.85
CA HIS A 95 21.80 -0.07 -1.70
C HIS A 95 22.39 -0.03 -3.11
N LEU A 96 22.45 1.16 -3.75
CA LEU A 96 23.05 1.31 -5.09
C LEU A 96 24.52 0.97 -5.13
N LYS A 97 25.29 1.40 -4.13
CA LYS A 97 26.73 1.06 -4.02
C LYS A 97 26.92 -0.45 -3.99
N ASN A 98 26.12 -1.15 -3.17
CA ASN A 98 26.21 -2.59 -3.04
C ASN A 98 25.77 -3.32 -4.32
N ALA A 99 24.66 -2.89 -4.94
CA ALA A 99 24.17 -3.45 -6.19
C ALA A 99 25.19 -3.28 -7.34
N PHE A 100 25.78 -2.10 -7.48
CA PHE A 100 26.78 -1.81 -8.51
C PHE A 100 28.10 -2.53 -8.26
N ALA A 101 28.51 -2.69 -7.00
CA ALA A 101 29.68 -3.51 -6.66
C ALA A 101 29.48 -4.98 -7.06
N GLN A 102 28.29 -5.53 -6.81
CA GLN A 102 27.93 -6.89 -7.24
C GLN A 102 27.89 -7.01 -8.76
N ALA A 103 27.23 -6.09 -9.46
CA ALA A 103 27.16 -6.08 -10.91
C ALA A 103 28.56 -5.98 -11.55
N THR A 104 29.45 -5.14 -11.00
CA THR A 104 30.86 -5.02 -11.41
C THR A 104 31.58 -6.34 -11.25
N LYS A 105 31.40 -7.01 -10.12
CA LYS A 105 32.03 -8.30 -9.83
C LYS A 105 31.61 -9.41 -10.80
N LEU A 106 30.31 -9.43 -11.16
CA LEU A 106 29.76 -10.46 -12.05
C LEU A 106 30.11 -10.23 -13.52
N SER A 107 30.07 -8.98 -13.98
CA SER A 107 30.27 -8.64 -15.40
C SER A 107 31.69 -8.26 -15.77
N GLY A 108 32.52 -7.90 -14.79
CA GLY A 108 33.85 -7.30 -15.02
C GLY A 108 33.80 -5.85 -15.52
N ILE A 109 32.60 -5.25 -15.65
CA ILE A 109 32.37 -3.86 -16.08
C ILE A 109 32.19 -3.02 -14.83
N LYS A 110 32.92 -1.91 -14.70
CA LYS A 110 32.76 -0.98 -13.58
C LYS A 110 31.44 -0.21 -13.72
N TYR A 111 30.60 -0.32 -12.71
CA TYR A 111 29.38 0.46 -12.56
C TYR A 111 29.56 1.50 -11.46
N GLU A 112 29.06 2.72 -11.69
CA GLU A 112 29.07 3.82 -10.73
C GLU A 112 27.71 4.47 -10.68
N ILE A 113 27.35 5.07 -9.55
CA ILE A 113 26.11 5.82 -9.41
C ILE A 113 26.19 7.04 -10.35
N PRO A 114 25.24 7.22 -11.28
CA PRO A 114 25.28 8.35 -12.19
C PRO A 114 25.10 9.68 -11.44
N PRO A 115 25.82 10.75 -11.82
CA PRO A 115 25.73 12.03 -11.13
C PRO A 115 24.31 12.58 -10.97
N VAL A 116 23.44 12.36 -11.97
CA VAL A 116 22.03 12.78 -11.95
C VAL A 116 21.24 12.21 -10.76
N TRP A 117 21.69 11.10 -10.16
CA TRP A 117 21.05 10.53 -8.97
C TRP A 117 21.16 11.45 -7.76
N TYR A 118 22.24 12.25 -7.67
CA TYR A 118 22.45 13.24 -6.61
C TYR A 118 21.76 14.58 -6.89
N GLU A 119 21.30 14.79 -8.13
CA GLU A 119 20.73 16.07 -8.57
C GLU A 119 19.20 16.07 -8.54
N GLN A 120 18.56 14.90 -8.74
CA GLN A 120 17.10 14.80 -8.80
C GLN A 120 16.62 13.39 -8.42
N PRO A 121 15.38 13.27 -7.92
CA PRO A 121 14.77 11.97 -7.64
C PRO A 121 14.65 11.11 -8.91
N ILE A 122 15.24 9.91 -8.85
CA ILE A 122 15.12 8.91 -9.92
C ILE A 122 14.09 7.87 -9.51
N TYR A 123 13.20 7.51 -10.42
CA TYR A 123 12.15 6.53 -10.15
C TYR A 123 11.81 5.67 -11.35
N TYR A 124 11.34 4.49 -11.05
CA TYR A 124 10.75 3.55 -12.00
C TYR A 124 9.23 3.70 -12.02
N LYS A 125 8.62 3.68 -13.20
CA LYS A 125 7.17 3.65 -13.39
C LYS A 125 6.72 2.20 -13.56
N GLY A 126 6.26 1.59 -12.48
CA GLY A 126 5.76 0.23 -12.50
C GLY A 126 4.36 0.10 -13.10
N ASN A 127 3.99 -1.13 -13.43
CA ASN A 127 2.64 -1.46 -13.83
C ASN A 127 1.71 -1.51 -12.60
N ARG A 128 0.85 -0.52 -12.46
CA ARG A 128 -0.09 -0.45 -11.34
C ARG A 128 -1.10 -1.61 -11.25
N LEU A 129 -1.25 -2.37 -12.32
CA LEU A 129 -2.15 -3.54 -12.36
C LEU A 129 -1.46 -4.85 -11.96
N SER A 130 -0.15 -4.80 -11.67
CA SER A 130 0.61 -5.97 -11.21
C SER A 130 0.67 -6.09 -9.68
N PHE A 131 -0.06 -5.26 -8.95
CA PHE A 131 -0.18 -5.39 -7.50
C PHE A 131 -0.98 -6.64 -7.15
N VAL A 132 -0.47 -7.42 -6.23
CA VAL A 132 -1.10 -8.62 -5.69
C VAL A 132 -1.29 -8.50 -4.20
N GLY A 133 -2.21 -9.29 -3.63
CA GLY A 133 -2.49 -9.28 -2.19
C GLY A 133 -1.48 -10.09 -1.39
N HIS A 134 -1.58 -10.00 -0.08
CA HIS A 134 -0.82 -10.81 0.85
C HIS A 134 -1.01 -12.30 0.56
N GLN A 135 0.08 -13.09 0.62
CA GLN A 135 0.12 -14.53 0.33
C GLN A 135 -0.23 -14.92 -1.13
N ALA A 136 -0.29 -13.97 -2.05
CA ALA A 136 -0.47 -14.31 -3.46
C ALA A 136 0.76 -15.07 -4.00
N GLU A 137 0.49 -16.10 -4.80
CA GLU A 137 1.54 -16.84 -5.50
C GLU A 137 2.08 -16.03 -6.68
N ILE A 138 3.39 -15.81 -6.70
CA ILE A 138 4.09 -15.16 -7.80
C ILE A 138 4.76 -16.25 -8.64
N LYS A 139 4.32 -16.41 -9.89
CA LYS A 139 4.90 -17.38 -10.80
C LYS A 139 6.25 -16.92 -11.32
N TRP A 140 7.24 -17.81 -11.24
CA TRP A 140 8.54 -17.56 -11.86
C TRP A 140 8.40 -17.42 -13.38
N PRO A 141 8.89 -16.34 -14.00
CA PRO A 141 8.84 -16.16 -15.43
C PRO A 141 9.65 -17.24 -16.17
N SER A 142 9.06 -17.91 -17.14
CA SER A 142 9.71 -19.02 -17.89
C SER A 142 10.93 -18.59 -18.71
N PHE A 143 11.07 -17.31 -18.98
CA PHE A 143 12.17 -16.71 -19.77
C PHE A 143 13.32 -16.19 -18.90
N SER A 144 13.21 -16.26 -17.58
CA SER A 144 14.23 -15.75 -16.66
C SER A 144 14.80 -16.86 -15.78
N GLU A 145 16.11 -16.90 -15.66
CA GLU A 145 16.82 -17.77 -14.72
C GLU A 145 17.10 -17.09 -13.37
N PHE A 146 16.78 -15.80 -13.27
CA PHE A 146 17.02 -14.99 -12.07
C PHE A 146 15.77 -14.18 -11.69
N LEU A 147 15.39 -14.29 -10.43
CA LEU A 147 14.33 -13.50 -9.80
C LEU A 147 14.88 -12.95 -8.49
N ASP A 148 14.70 -11.66 -8.27
CA ASP A 148 15.09 -10.99 -7.04
C ASP A 148 13.87 -10.46 -6.29
N LEU A 149 14.03 -10.20 -5.01
CA LEU A 149 13.01 -9.66 -4.13
C LEU A 149 13.57 -8.44 -3.39
N GLU A 150 12.89 -7.32 -3.51
CA GLU A 150 13.21 -6.10 -2.80
C GLU A 150 12.13 -5.81 -1.74
N LEU A 151 12.57 -5.60 -0.50
CA LEU A 151 11.67 -5.17 0.59
C LEU A 151 11.61 -3.65 0.59
N GLU A 152 10.45 -3.11 0.23
CA GLU A 152 10.23 -1.67 0.10
C GLU A 152 9.08 -1.17 0.98
N ILE A 153 9.13 0.11 1.33
CA ILE A 153 8.04 0.81 2.01
C ILE A 153 7.34 1.71 1.01
N ALA A 154 6.04 1.51 0.85
CA ALA A 154 5.20 2.36 0.03
C ALA A 154 4.53 3.44 0.88
N ALA A 155 4.72 4.72 0.53
CA ALA A 155 3.95 5.83 1.06
C ALA A 155 2.70 6.06 0.19
N ILE A 156 1.53 6.01 0.80
CA ILE A 156 0.25 6.20 0.13
C ILE A 156 -0.14 7.67 0.26
N ILE A 157 -0.21 8.38 -0.86
CA ILE A 157 -0.55 9.78 -0.89
C ILE A 157 -2.07 9.97 -0.76
N GLY A 158 -2.50 10.76 0.22
CA GLY A 158 -3.91 10.99 0.54
C GLY A 158 -4.46 12.34 0.08
N LYS A 159 -3.60 13.31 -0.22
CA LYS A 159 -4.02 14.67 -0.58
C LYS A 159 -3.37 15.11 -1.89
N LYS A 160 -4.09 15.90 -2.67
CA LYS A 160 -3.49 16.59 -3.82
C LYS A 160 -2.58 17.72 -3.34
N GLY A 161 -1.42 17.86 -3.98
CA GLY A 161 -0.51 18.95 -3.68
C GLY A 161 0.45 19.21 -4.84
N ARG A 162 1.11 20.37 -4.78
CA ARG A 162 2.15 20.79 -5.70
C ARG A 162 3.13 21.70 -4.96
N ASP A 163 4.41 21.56 -5.27
CA ASP A 163 5.48 22.37 -4.69
C ASP A 163 5.47 22.37 -3.15
N ILE A 164 5.22 21.17 -2.58
CA ILE A 164 5.09 20.93 -1.15
C ILE A 164 6.48 21.02 -0.51
N GLN A 165 6.59 21.78 0.58
CA GLN A 165 7.83 21.84 1.35
C GLN A 165 8.09 20.54 2.09
N GLU A 166 9.35 20.24 2.38
CA GLU A 166 9.75 18.98 3.03
C GLU A 166 9.08 18.79 4.40
N GLU A 167 9.02 19.87 5.19
CA GLU A 167 8.36 19.88 6.50
C GLU A 167 6.87 19.55 6.46
N ASP A 168 6.19 19.85 5.34
CA ASP A 168 4.76 19.62 5.15
C ASP A 168 4.46 18.26 4.49
N ALA A 169 5.47 17.54 4.00
CA ALA A 169 5.29 16.34 3.20
C ALA A 169 4.50 15.24 3.94
N SER A 170 4.69 15.11 5.25
CA SER A 170 3.98 14.14 6.07
C SER A 170 2.46 14.33 6.08
N ASP A 171 1.98 15.56 5.92
CA ASP A 171 0.56 15.88 5.91
C ASP A 171 -0.18 15.39 4.66
N TYR A 172 0.59 15.01 3.63
CA TYR A 172 0.07 14.46 2.37
C TYR A 172 0.06 12.93 2.34
N ILE A 173 0.67 12.27 3.33
CA ILE A 173 0.73 10.83 3.42
C ILE A 173 -0.46 10.31 4.21
N PHE A 174 -1.29 9.49 3.58
CA PHE A 174 -2.40 8.79 4.23
C PHE A 174 -1.93 7.66 5.14
N GLY A 175 -0.90 6.94 4.72
CA GLY A 175 -0.35 5.80 5.44
C GLY A 175 0.76 5.10 4.67
N TYR A 176 1.17 3.96 5.21
CA TYR A 176 2.26 3.17 4.66
C TYR A 176 1.85 1.72 4.46
N SER A 177 2.48 1.07 3.49
CA SER A 177 2.39 -0.36 3.24
C SER A 177 3.79 -0.94 2.98
N ILE A 178 3.95 -2.23 3.14
CA ILE A 178 5.16 -2.99 2.82
C ILE A 178 4.83 -3.95 1.69
#